data_ed04b681c621598cb2b48c25a2c9383a
#
_entry.id   ed04b681c621598cb2b48c25a2c9383a
#
_cell.length_a   1.000
_cell.length_b   1.000
_cell.length_c   1.000
_cell.angle_alpha   90.00
_cell.angle_beta   90.00
_cell.angle_gamma   90.00
#
_symmetry.space_group_name_H-M   'P 1'
#
loop_
_entity.id
_entity.type
_entity.pdbx_description
1 polymer ?
#
loop_
_entity_poly.entity_id
_entity_poly.type
_entity_poly.pdbx_seq_one_letter_code
_entity_poly.pdbx_strand_id
1 'polypeptide(L)'
;RGTAYGILELSRIIGVSPWYYFADMPVEKRSDLILSDVDTTQKPSIQYRGVFLNDEDWGFMPWATKTCDSHSTKGAIGPKAYEKVFELLLRLRANTIWPAMHECTVPFYLVEGNREMADKYGIVVGTSHCEPMMRCALGEWDKKNGAYNYPDNRENVLNFWRDRLVELNQSDNIFTIGMRGLH
;
A
#
# COMPACT_ATOMS: atom_id res chain seq x y z
N ARG A 1 3.69 -9.73 12.68
CA ARG A 1 4.31 -9.98 11.34
C ARG A 1 5.10 -11.30 11.33
N GLY A 2 5.98 -11.58 12.30
CA GLY A 2 6.80 -12.79 12.31
C GLY A 2 6.01 -14.09 12.11
N THR A 3 4.93 -14.28 12.86
CA THR A 3 4.04 -15.43 12.74
C THR A 3 3.42 -15.55 11.33
N ALA A 4 2.97 -14.42 10.77
CA ALA A 4 2.42 -14.40 9.41
C ALA A 4 3.46 -14.84 8.37
N TYR A 5 4.70 -14.33 8.46
CA TYR A 5 5.79 -14.76 7.58
C TYR A 5 6.09 -16.24 7.72
N GLY A 6 6.08 -16.79 8.94
CA GLY A 6 6.30 -18.22 9.18
C GLY A 6 5.22 -19.10 8.52
N ILE A 7 3.94 -18.73 8.68
CA ILE A 7 2.83 -19.46 8.05
C ILE A 7 2.89 -19.38 6.53
N LEU A 8 3.18 -18.20 5.98
CA LEU A 8 3.30 -18.01 4.53
C LEU A 8 4.53 -18.73 3.96
N GLU A 9 5.60 -18.84 4.73
CA GLU A 9 6.77 -19.62 4.34
C GLU A 9 6.45 -21.13 4.30
N LEU A 10 5.73 -21.65 5.29
CA LEU A 10 5.24 -23.03 5.23
C LEU A 10 4.38 -23.27 3.97
N SER A 11 3.49 -22.32 3.66
CA SER A 11 2.70 -22.37 2.42
C SER A 11 3.59 -22.47 1.17
N ARG A 12 4.68 -21.71 1.13
CA ARG A 12 5.66 -21.75 0.02
C ARG A 12 6.39 -23.09 -0.06
N ILE A 13 6.80 -23.65 1.07
CA ILE A 13 7.53 -24.92 1.14
C ILE A 13 6.66 -26.08 0.61
N ILE A 14 5.36 -26.06 0.89
CA ILE A 14 4.43 -27.07 0.35
C ILE A 14 4.00 -26.82 -1.09
N GLY A 15 4.55 -25.82 -1.76
CA GLY A 15 4.40 -25.61 -3.20
C GLY A 15 3.47 -24.46 -3.63
N VAL A 16 2.98 -23.64 -2.71
CA VAL A 16 2.18 -22.45 -3.08
C VAL A 16 3.12 -21.29 -3.41
N SER A 17 3.18 -20.91 -4.68
CA SER A 17 3.97 -19.77 -5.14
C SER A 17 3.46 -18.47 -4.49
N PRO A 18 4.34 -17.53 -4.09
CA PRO A 18 3.93 -16.18 -3.72
C PRO A 18 3.08 -15.48 -4.79
N TRP A 19 3.33 -15.82 -6.05
CA TRP A 19 2.69 -15.23 -7.23
C TRP A 19 1.42 -15.97 -7.68
N TYR A 20 0.90 -16.91 -6.89
CA TYR A 20 -0.23 -17.77 -7.29
C TYR A 20 -1.44 -16.96 -7.78
N TYR A 21 -1.67 -15.79 -7.22
CA TYR A 21 -2.80 -14.93 -7.58
C TYR A 21 -2.50 -14.02 -8.79
N PHE A 22 -1.37 -13.30 -8.77
CA PHE A 22 -1.07 -12.30 -9.81
C PHE A 22 -0.47 -12.88 -11.09
N ALA A 23 0.13 -14.05 -11.03
CA ALA A 23 0.76 -14.70 -12.18
C ALA A 23 0.09 -16.04 -12.53
N ASP A 24 -1.10 -16.30 -12.03
CA ASP A 24 -1.87 -17.53 -12.27
C ASP A 24 -1.03 -18.81 -12.10
N MET A 25 -0.12 -18.79 -11.15
CA MET A 25 0.77 -19.92 -10.90
C MET A 25 -0.03 -21.13 -10.41
N PRO A 26 0.06 -22.28 -11.08
CA PRO A 26 -0.70 -23.45 -10.70
C PRO A 26 -0.29 -23.96 -9.32
N VAL A 27 -1.28 -24.36 -8.54
CA VAL A 27 -1.07 -25.07 -7.27
C VAL A 27 -1.38 -26.55 -7.50
N GLU A 28 -0.38 -27.40 -7.35
CA GLU A 28 -0.56 -28.84 -7.46
C GLU A 28 -1.42 -29.37 -6.31
N LYS A 29 -2.47 -30.12 -6.66
CA LYS A 29 -3.27 -30.84 -5.66
C LYS A 29 -2.50 -32.09 -5.23
N ARG A 30 -2.26 -32.22 -3.94
CA ARG A 30 -1.62 -33.41 -3.33
C ARG A 30 -2.54 -33.99 -2.30
N SER A 31 -2.59 -35.35 -2.22
CA SER A 31 -3.34 -36.07 -1.18
C SER A 31 -2.70 -35.93 0.18
N ASP A 32 -1.36 -35.87 0.20
CA ASP A 32 -0.56 -35.83 1.41
C ASP A 32 0.47 -34.70 1.35
N LEU A 33 0.55 -33.95 2.44
CA LEU A 33 1.54 -32.91 2.63
C LEU A 33 2.42 -33.30 3.82
N ILE A 34 3.67 -33.65 3.53
CA ILE A 34 4.64 -34.00 4.56
C ILE A 34 5.65 -32.85 4.66
N LEU A 35 5.76 -32.28 5.85
CA LEU A 35 6.82 -31.34 6.20
C LEU A 35 7.82 -32.08 7.08
N SER A 36 9.05 -32.27 6.58
CA SER A 36 10.14 -32.84 7.35
C SER A 36 11.29 -31.82 7.43
N ASP A 37 11.95 -31.80 8.58
CA ASP A 37 13.20 -31.06 8.80
C ASP A 37 13.15 -29.56 8.47
N VAL A 38 12.00 -28.91 8.76
CA VAL A 38 11.86 -27.47 8.61
C VAL A 38 12.27 -26.77 9.91
N ASP A 39 13.56 -26.46 10.00
CA ASP A 39 14.12 -25.62 11.07
C ASP A 39 14.86 -24.45 10.40
N THR A 40 14.20 -23.30 10.26
CA THR A 40 14.80 -22.12 9.65
C THR A 40 14.57 -20.88 10.48
N THR A 41 15.62 -20.13 10.72
CA THR A 41 15.55 -18.78 11.30
C THR A 41 16.04 -17.78 10.28
N GLN A 42 15.21 -16.79 9.97
CA GLN A 42 15.57 -15.74 9.03
C GLN A 42 15.35 -14.37 9.66
N LYS A 43 16.38 -13.52 9.56
CA LYS A 43 16.34 -12.13 10.02
C LYS A 43 16.67 -11.22 8.85
N PRO A 44 15.76 -10.31 8.47
CA PRO A 44 16.07 -9.35 7.42
C PRO A 44 17.13 -8.34 7.89
N SER A 45 18.08 -8.01 7.02
CA SER A 45 19.09 -6.98 7.27
C SER A 45 18.55 -5.55 7.09
N ILE A 46 17.41 -5.39 6.37
CA ILE A 46 16.76 -4.11 6.12
C ILE A 46 15.38 -4.13 6.76
N GLN A 47 15.05 -3.10 7.53
CA GLN A 47 13.80 -3.00 8.28
C GLN A 47 12.59 -2.85 7.36
N TYR A 48 12.63 -1.94 6.38
CA TYR A 48 11.54 -1.65 5.46
C TYR A 48 11.86 -2.23 4.08
N ARG A 49 10.96 -3.04 3.56
CA ARG A 49 11.10 -3.76 2.28
C ARG A 49 9.75 -3.72 1.60
N GLY A 50 9.69 -3.23 0.38
CA GLY A 50 8.40 -3.06 -0.28
C GLY A 50 8.50 -2.70 -1.75
N VAL A 51 7.40 -2.23 -2.26
CA VAL A 51 7.25 -1.81 -3.66
C VAL A 51 6.59 -0.45 -3.74
N PHE A 52 6.82 0.23 -4.84
CA PHE A 52 6.04 1.37 -5.28
C PHE A 52 5.07 0.91 -6.38
N LEU A 53 3.77 1.09 -6.17
CA LEU A 53 2.76 0.88 -7.20
C LEU A 53 2.65 2.17 -8.02
N ASN A 54 3.39 2.24 -9.09
CA ASN A 54 3.32 3.35 -10.02
C ASN A 54 2.29 3.03 -11.10
N ASP A 55 1.02 3.18 -10.75
CA ASP A 55 -0.09 2.92 -11.66
C ASP A 55 -0.36 4.15 -12.54
N GLU A 56 -0.39 3.93 -13.83
CA GLU A 56 -0.52 4.98 -14.85
C GLU A 56 -1.73 4.72 -15.77
N ASP A 57 -2.92 4.44 -15.23
CA ASP A 57 -4.22 4.27 -15.92
C ASP A 57 -4.44 2.94 -16.62
N TRP A 58 -3.44 2.17 -16.92
CA TRP A 58 -3.49 1.03 -17.84
C TRP A 58 -3.18 -0.31 -17.20
N GLY A 59 -2.78 -0.33 -15.95
CA GLY A 59 -2.38 -1.52 -15.23
C GLY A 59 -3.30 -1.84 -14.06
N PHE A 60 -2.79 -1.59 -12.87
CA PHE A 60 -3.39 -2.04 -11.63
C PHE A 60 -4.76 -1.40 -11.34
N MET A 61 -4.92 -0.10 -11.58
CA MET A 61 -6.18 0.59 -11.29
C MET A 61 -7.37 0.06 -12.12
N PRO A 62 -7.29 -0.07 -13.48
CA PRO A 62 -8.37 -0.66 -14.25
C PRO A 62 -8.68 -2.10 -13.86
N TRP A 63 -7.68 -2.89 -13.52
CA TRP A 63 -7.86 -4.25 -13.04
C TRP A 63 -8.57 -4.26 -11.69
N ALA A 64 -8.11 -3.47 -10.72
CA ALA A 64 -8.66 -3.40 -9.38
C ALA A 64 -10.15 -3.01 -9.38
N THR A 65 -10.49 -1.96 -10.13
CA THR A 65 -11.87 -1.46 -10.22
C THR A 65 -12.82 -2.43 -10.93
N LYS A 66 -12.32 -3.24 -11.87
CA LYS A 66 -13.15 -4.21 -12.58
C LYS A 66 -13.31 -5.52 -11.84
N THR A 67 -12.27 -5.98 -11.13
CA THR A 67 -12.24 -7.34 -10.57
C THR A 67 -12.43 -7.40 -9.06
N CYS A 68 -11.97 -6.41 -8.33
CA CYS A 68 -11.98 -6.45 -6.87
C CYS A 68 -13.01 -5.50 -6.25
N ASP A 69 -13.03 -4.27 -6.71
CA ASP A 69 -13.78 -3.17 -6.11
C ASP A 69 -14.74 -2.52 -7.13
N SER A 70 -15.52 -3.34 -7.87
CA SER A 70 -16.39 -2.91 -8.98
C SER A 70 -17.44 -1.86 -8.63
N HIS A 71 -17.71 -1.65 -7.34
CA HIS A 71 -18.66 -0.62 -6.85
C HIS A 71 -17.95 0.63 -6.32
N SER A 72 -16.63 0.71 -6.41
CA SER A 72 -15.88 1.86 -5.94
C SER A 72 -15.99 3.06 -6.90
N THR A 73 -15.65 4.22 -6.38
CA THR A 73 -15.56 5.45 -7.19
C THR A 73 -14.56 5.24 -8.35
N LYS A 74 -14.87 5.81 -9.51
CA LYS A 74 -13.95 5.74 -10.66
C LYS A 74 -12.55 6.20 -10.26
N GLY A 75 -11.55 5.37 -10.56
CA GLY A 75 -10.16 5.61 -10.19
C GLY A 75 -9.79 5.19 -8.76
N ALA A 76 -10.74 4.72 -7.96
CA ALA A 76 -10.44 4.21 -6.63
C ALA A 76 -9.88 2.78 -6.71
N ILE A 77 -8.73 2.56 -6.08
CA ILE A 77 -8.21 1.23 -5.79
C ILE A 77 -8.61 0.93 -4.35
N GLY A 78 -9.52 0.00 -4.17
CA GLY A 78 -10.14 -0.26 -2.88
C GLY A 78 -9.42 -1.33 -2.04
N PRO A 79 -9.94 -1.59 -0.84
CA PRO A 79 -9.30 -2.47 0.14
C PRO A 79 -9.19 -3.93 -0.33
N LYS A 80 -10.10 -4.41 -1.18
CA LYS A 80 -10.01 -5.79 -1.69
C LYS A 80 -8.85 -5.99 -2.67
N ALA A 81 -8.55 -4.98 -3.49
CA ALA A 81 -7.39 -5.01 -4.37
C ALA A 81 -6.10 -4.91 -3.55
N TYR A 82 -6.04 -3.97 -2.60
CA TYR A 82 -4.88 -3.84 -1.72
C TYR A 82 -4.67 -5.07 -0.82
N GLU A 83 -5.73 -5.75 -0.39
CA GLU A 83 -5.61 -7.02 0.33
C GLU A 83 -4.75 -8.04 -0.45
N LYS A 84 -4.97 -8.17 -1.76
CA LYS A 84 -4.17 -9.07 -2.61
C LYS A 84 -2.71 -8.63 -2.72
N VAL A 85 -2.48 -7.32 -2.83
CA VAL A 85 -1.12 -6.77 -2.84
C VAL A 85 -0.42 -6.99 -1.50
N PHE A 86 -1.10 -6.75 -0.39
CA PHE A 86 -0.53 -6.93 0.95
C PHE A 86 -0.22 -8.39 1.25
N GLU A 87 -1.08 -9.32 0.82
CA GLU A 87 -0.79 -10.75 0.89
C GLU A 87 0.47 -11.09 0.10
N LEU A 88 0.60 -10.61 -1.14
CA LEU A 88 1.80 -10.82 -1.97
C LEU A 88 3.04 -10.26 -1.27
N LEU A 89 2.97 -9.04 -0.75
CA LEU A 89 4.09 -8.44 -0.02
C LEU A 89 4.55 -9.30 1.16
N LEU A 90 3.61 -9.78 1.97
CA LEU A 90 3.94 -10.65 3.11
C LEU A 90 4.53 -11.99 2.65
N ARG A 91 4.03 -12.58 1.55
CA ARG A 91 4.58 -13.80 0.94
C ARG A 91 6.01 -13.60 0.43
N LEU A 92 6.34 -12.41 -0.04
CA LEU A 92 7.67 -11.98 -0.45
C LEU A 92 8.52 -11.44 0.71
N ARG A 93 8.03 -11.55 1.96
CA ARG A 93 8.69 -11.03 3.17
C ARG A 93 8.89 -9.52 3.17
N ALA A 94 8.09 -8.81 2.41
CA ALA A 94 8.02 -7.37 2.43
C ALA A 94 7.01 -6.88 3.49
N ASN A 95 7.05 -5.61 3.83
CA ASN A 95 6.23 -5.00 4.86
C ASN A 95 5.87 -3.54 4.58
N THR A 96 6.22 -3.03 3.42
CA THR A 96 6.10 -1.60 3.09
C THR A 96 5.53 -1.43 1.69
N ILE A 97 4.73 -0.40 1.51
CA ILE A 97 4.20 -0.04 0.19
C ILE A 97 4.21 1.49 0.01
N TRP A 98 4.46 1.92 -1.21
CA TRP A 98 4.03 3.22 -1.72
C TRP A 98 2.86 2.95 -2.67
N PRO A 99 1.64 3.37 -2.30
CA PRO A 99 0.45 3.16 -3.13
C PRO A 99 0.52 3.92 -4.45
N ALA A 100 -0.35 3.54 -5.38
CA ALA A 100 -0.58 4.29 -6.61
C ALA A 100 -1.08 5.72 -6.29
N MET A 101 -0.56 6.71 -7.00
CA MET A 101 -0.79 8.14 -6.71
C MET A 101 -0.94 9.00 -7.96
N HIS A 102 -1.09 8.40 -9.12
CA HIS A 102 -1.28 9.15 -10.37
C HIS A 102 -2.59 9.94 -10.35
N GLU A 103 -2.72 11.01 -11.12
CA GLU A 103 -3.90 11.90 -11.14
C GLU A 103 -5.22 11.18 -11.40
N CYS A 104 -5.20 10.09 -12.17
CA CYS A 104 -6.37 9.27 -12.43
C CYS A 104 -6.79 8.38 -11.27
N THR A 105 -5.91 8.22 -10.27
CA THR A 105 -6.11 7.34 -9.13
C THR A 105 -6.53 8.16 -7.92
N VAL A 106 -7.61 7.74 -7.26
CA VAL A 106 -7.99 8.34 -5.98
C VAL A 106 -6.91 8.05 -4.94
N PRO A 107 -6.41 9.05 -4.21
CA PRO A 107 -5.38 8.85 -3.19
C PRO A 107 -5.76 7.75 -2.19
N PHE A 108 -4.79 6.95 -1.79
CA PHE A 108 -4.96 5.77 -0.94
C PHE A 108 -5.80 6.04 0.31
N TYR A 109 -5.52 7.13 1.01
CA TYR A 109 -6.20 7.48 2.26
C TYR A 109 -7.58 8.12 2.09
N LEU A 110 -8.00 8.42 0.86
CA LEU A 110 -9.34 8.89 0.55
C LEU A 110 -10.31 7.76 0.20
N VAL A 111 -9.81 6.53 0.08
CA VAL A 111 -10.64 5.36 -0.17
C VAL A 111 -10.90 4.64 1.14
N GLU A 112 -12.16 4.58 1.52
CA GLU A 112 -12.61 3.91 2.75
C GLU A 112 -12.15 2.45 2.80
N GLY A 113 -11.65 2.03 3.95
CA GLY A 113 -11.17 0.66 4.20
C GLY A 113 -9.72 0.40 3.83
N ASN A 114 -9.06 1.26 3.05
CA ASN A 114 -7.67 1.04 2.66
C ASN A 114 -6.70 1.10 3.84
N ARG A 115 -6.88 2.09 4.71
CA ARG A 115 -6.08 2.24 5.93
C ARG A 115 -6.25 1.03 6.84
N GLU A 116 -7.49 0.68 7.14
CA GLU A 116 -7.84 -0.46 8.00
C GLU A 116 -7.26 -1.77 7.44
N MET A 117 -7.24 -1.91 6.13
CA MET A 117 -6.64 -3.06 5.47
C MET A 117 -5.11 -3.08 5.64
N ALA A 118 -4.44 -1.94 5.50
CA ALA A 118 -3.00 -1.85 5.76
C ALA A 118 -2.66 -2.19 7.23
N ASP A 119 -3.41 -1.65 8.17
CA ASP A 119 -3.26 -1.92 9.60
C ASP A 119 -3.50 -3.42 9.91
N LYS A 120 -4.55 -4.02 9.35
CA LYS A 120 -4.87 -5.45 9.48
C LYS A 120 -3.71 -6.35 9.03
N TYR A 121 -3.08 -6.02 7.91
CA TYR A 121 -1.94 -6.77 7.36
C TYR A 121 -0.60 -6.36 7.97
N GLY A 122 -0.57 -5.32 8.79
CA GLY A 122 0.64 -4.77 9.36
C GLY A 122 1.59 -4.20 8.31
N ILE A 123 1.06 -3.61 7.24
CA ILE A 123 1.84 -2.98 6.18
C ILE A 123 2.11 -1.52 6.54
N VAL A 124 3.37 -1.14 6.44
CA VAL A 124 3.81 0.25 6.59
C VAL A 124 3.54 0.98 5.28
N VAL A 125 2.75 2.03 5.34
CA VAL A 125 2.43 2.83 4.15
C VAL A 125 3.35 4.05 4.09
N GLY A 126 3.96 4.27 2.95
CA GLY A 126 4.67 5.50 2.61
C GLY A 126 4.07 6.13 1.37
N THR A 127 4.59 7.26 0.96
CA THR A 127 4.18 7.92 -0.28
C THR A 127 5.39 8.41 -1.07
N SER A 128 5.18 8.62 -2.37
CA SER A 128 6.21 9.16 -3.24
C SER A 128 6.37 10.68 -3.07
N HIS A 129 7.29 11.24 -3.84
CA HIS A 129 7.58 12.69 -3.87
C HIS A 129 6.39 13.59 -4.23
N CYS A 130 5.33 13.03 -4.84
CA CYS A 130 4.13 13.78 -5.20
C CYS A 130 3.15 13.95 -4.04
N GLU A 131 3.33 13.20 -2.95
CA GLU A 131 2.43 13.18 -1.80
C GLU A 131 3.19 13.45 -0.49
N PRO A 132 3.75 14.67 -0.32
CA PRO A 132 4.42 15.01 0.93
C PRO A 132 3.42 14.95 2.09
N MET A 133 3.89 14.42 3.23
CA MET A 133 3.07 14.22 4.43
C MET A 133 1.80 13.39 4.17
N MET A 134 1.86 12.46 3.21
CA MET A 134 0.74 11.62 2.78
C MET A 134 -0.49 12.41 2.32
N ARG A 135 -0.26 13.55 1.72
CA ARG A 135 -1.28 14.42 1.13
C ARG A 135 -1.08 14.56 -0.36
N CYS A 136 -2.09 14.18 -1.12
CA CYS A 136 -2.16 14.46 -2.55
C CYS A 136 -2.67 15.88 -2.76
N ALA A 137 -1.76 16.84 -2.93
CA ALA A 137 -2.15 18.25 -3.07
C ALA A 137 -3.06 18.50 -4.29
N LEU A 138 -2.91 17.74 -5.37
CA LEU A 138 -3.78 17.85 -6.55
C LEU A 138 -5.24 17.45 -6.26
N GLY A 139 -5.44 16.43 -5.44
CA GLY A 139 -6.76 15.89 -5.14
C GLY A 139 -7.39 16.41 -3.85
N GLU A 140 -6.58 16.85 -2.89
CA GLU A 140 -7.03 17.16 -1.53
C GLU A 140 -6.96 18.66 -1.16
N TRP A 141 -6.14 19.46 -1.85
CA TRP A 141 -6.00 20.87 -1.49
C TRP A 141 -7.23 21.68 -1.88
N ASP A 142 -7.91 22.28 -0.90
CA ASP A 142 -9.00 23.20 -1.17
C ASP A 142 -8.44 24.59 -1.56
N LYS A 143 -8.79 25.05 -2.74
CA LYS A 143 -8.39 26.37 -3.28
C LYS A 143 -8.83 27.54 -2.39
N LYS A 144 -9.84 27.34 -1.54
CA LYS A 144 -10.26 28.35 -0.54
C LYS A 144 -9.17 28.63 0.50
N ASN A 145 -8.25 27.69 0.70
CA ASN A 145 -7.10 27.86 1.58
C ASN A 145 -5.97 28.70 0.96
N GLY A 146 -6.19 29.27 -0.23
CA GLY A 146 -5.18 30.04 -0.95
C GLY A 146 -4.23 29.16 -1.77
N ALA A 147 -3.10 29.72 -2.17
CA ALA A 147 -2.09 29.03 -2.96
C ALA A 147 -1.42 27.89 -2.15
N TYR A 148 -1.19 26.72 -2.79
CA TYR A 148 -0.36 25.66 -2.22
C TYR A 148 1.12 26.06 -2.37
N ASN A 149 1.52 27.02 -1.56
CA ASN A 149 2.87 27.61 -1.58
C ASN A 149 3.30 27.89 -0.14
N TYR A 150 4.30 27.16 0.33
CA TYR A 150 4.73 27.24 1.71
C TYR A 150 5.28 28.61 2.13
N PRO A 151 6.12 29.32 1.36
CA PRO A 151 6.59 30.65 1.71
C PRO A 151 5.48 31.67 1.96
N ASP A 152 4.44 31.65 1.13
CA ASP A 152 3.39 32.68 1.15
C ASP A 152 2.15 32.24 1.95
N ASN A 153 1.95 30.94 2.16
CA ASN A 153 0.77 30.38 2.79
C ASN A 153 1.11 29.29 3.82
N ARG A 154 2.15 29.54 4.59
CA ARG A 154 2.75 28.56 5.50
C ARG A 154 1.75 27.90 6.45
N GLU A 155 0.87 28.70 7.05
CA GLU A 155 -0.01 28.23 8.09
C GLU A 155 -1.07 27.23 7.57
N ASN A 156 -1.70 27.55 6.45
CA ASN A 156 -2.67 26.65 5.83
C ASN A 156 -2.01 25.36 5.31
N VAL A 157 -0.81 25.44 4.75
CA VAL A 157 -0.05 24.26 4.32
C VAL A 157 0.33 23.39 5.53
N LEU A 158 0.80 23.98 6.62
CA LEU A 158 1.11 23.24 7.84
C LEU A 158 -0.13 22.58 8.47
N ASN A 159 -1.26 23.26 8.49
CA ASN A 159 -2.50 22.69 9.01
C ASN A 159 -2.96 21.52 8.15
N PHE A 160 -2.92 21.66 6.84
CA PHE A 160 -3.21 20.57 5.89
C PHE A 160 -2.38 19.31 6.16
N TRP A 161 -1.09 19.46 6.46
CA TRP A 161 -0.23 18.33 6.81
C TRP A 161 -0.48 17.79 8.21
N ARG A 162 -0.71 18.68 9.21
CA ARG A 162 -1.00 18.29 10.60
C ARG A 162 -2.28 17.49 10.72
N ASP A 163 -3.32 17.86 9.98
CA ASP A 163 -4.59 17.12 9.98
C ASP A 163 -4.38 15.66 9.57
N ARG A 164 -3.53 15.40 8.57
CA ARG A 164 -3.19 14.02 8.18
C ARG A 164 -2.39 13.30 9.27
N LEU A 165 -1.48 13.96 9.95
CA LEU A 165 -0.75 13.35 11.07
C LEU A 165 -1.69 12.94 12.21
N VAL A 166 -2.66 13.78 12.54
CA VAL A 166 -3.66 13.47 13.56
C VAL A 166 -4.52 12.28 13.13
N GLU A 167 -4.95 12.26 11.88
CA GLU A 167 -5.72 11.16 11.30
C GLU A 167 -4.98 9.81 11.37
N LEU A 168 -3.66 9.83 11.12
CA LEU A 168 -2.84 8.62 10.99
C LEU A 168 -2.05 8.23 12.25
N ASN A 169 -2.32 8.84 13.39
CA ASN A 169 -1.51 8.66 14.61
C ASN A 169 -1.44 7.22 15.15
N GLN A 170 -2.35 6.35 14.74
CA GLN A 170 -2.43 4.93 15.16
C GLN A 170 -1.87 3.95 14.12
N SER A 171 -1.50 4.42 12.94
CA SER A 171 -1.02 3.58 11.83
C SER A 171 0.50 3.66 11.67
N ASP A 172 1.11 2.56 11.23
CA ASP A 172 2.54 2.52 10.88
C ASP A 172 2.77 3.20 9.52
N ASN A 173 3.42 4.37 9.51
CA ASN A 173 3.61 5.17 8.31
C ASN A 173 5.04 5.70 8.15
N ILE A 174 5.44 5.93 6.90
CA ILE A 174 6.68 6.62 6.52
C ILE A 174 6.31 7.89 5.77
N PHE A 175 6.56 9.05 6.37
CA PHE A 175 6.19 10.33 5.80
C PHE A 175 7.28 10.87 4.88
N THR A 176 6.91 11.17 3.64
CA THR A 176 7.74 11.94 2.72
C THR A 176 7.68 13.40 3.13
N ILE A 177 8.85 14.01 3.41
CA ILE A 177 8.96 15.38 3.92
C ILE A 177 9.38 16.40 2.87
N GLY A 178 9.63 15.97 1.64
CA GLY A 178 9.91 16.87 0.53
C GLY A 178 8.63 17.48 -0.01
N MET A 179 8.59 18.80 -0.16
CA MET A 179 7.46 19.48 -0.81
C MET A 179 7.70 19.58 -2.31
N ARG A 180 6.73 19.19 -3.10
CA ARG A 180 6.65 19.42 -4.53
C ARG A 180 5.51 20.38 -4.82
N GLY A 181 5.64 21.19 -5.88
CA GLY A 181 4.54 22.03 -6.37
C GLY A 181 3.39 21.21 -6.98
N LEU A 182 2.35 21.91 -7.43
CA LEU A 182 1.15 21.32 -8.05
C LEU A 182 1.38 20.88 -9.53
N HIS A 183 2.56 20.38 -9.88
CA HIS A 183 2.89 19.95 -11.25
C HIS A 183 3.24 18.48 -11.32
#